data_b3d4c4159b1daa78a43d0e31b2caedca
#
_entry.id   b3d4c4159b1daa78a43d0e31b2caedca
#
_cell.length_a   1.000
_cell.length_b   1.000
_cell.length_c   1.000
_cell.angle_alpha   90.00
_cell.angle_beta   90.00
_cell.angle_gamma   90.00
#
_symmetry.space_group_name_H-M   'P 1'
#
loop_
_entity.id
_entity.type
_entity.pdbx_description
1 polymer ?
#
loop_
_entity_poly.entity_id
_entity_poly.type
_entity_poly.pdbx_seq_one_letter_code
_entity_poly.pdbx_strand_id
1 'polypeptide(L)'
;THLTDEAFWEALELFDGPVWASHNNCRALVPHQRQFSDEQIKVLLERDAVIGMAFDAWMMHEGWVRGVTTPQTSGVNLERIVLHIDHICQLAGNADHVGIGTDLDGGYGTEQAPYDLDRYSKLQSLVGILETRGYGEEAIRGIMHGNWIRRLNQIWSDH
;
A
#
# COMPACT_ATOMS: atom_id res chain seq x y z
N THR A 1 1.13 8.33 -6.86
CA THR A 1 1.28 8.76 -5.46
C THR A 1 1.42 10.28 -5.34
N HIS A 2 0.85 10.91 -4.29
CA HIS A 2 0.84 12.35 -4.02
C HIS A 2 0.11 13.25 -5.05
N LEU A 3 -0.62 12.69 -5.98
CA LEU A 3 -1.44 13.46 -6.91
C LEU A 3 -2.81 13.80 -6.28
N THR A 4 -3.39 14.93 -6.67
CA THR A 4 -4.82 15.17 -6.47
C THR A 4 -5.62 14.22 -7.37
N ASP A 5 -6.92 14.07 -7.11
CA ASP A 5 -7.77 13.21 -7.96
C ASP A 5 -7.75 13.69 -9.43
N GLU A 6 -7.84 15.01 -9.67
CA GLU A 6 -7.77 15.60 -11.01
C GLU A 6 -6.44 15.26 -11.69
N ALA A 7 -5.31 15.53 -11.01
CA ALA A 7 -3.98 15.25 -11.57
C ALA A 7 -3.73 13.75 -11.77
N PHE A 8 -4.34 12.87 -10.97
CA PHE A 8 -4.28 11.44 -11.16
C PHE A 8 -4.93 11.02 -12.49
N TRP A 9 -6.14 11.49 -12.74
CA TRP A 9 -6.87 11.15 -13.98
C TRP A 9 -6.18 11.75 -15.20
N GLU A 10 -5.75 13.01 -15.13
CA GLU A 10 -5.00 13.66 -16.22
C GLU A 10 -3.68 12.93 -16.52
N ALA A 11 -2.94 12.51 -15.50
CA ALA A 11 -1.69 11.76 -15.70
C ALA A 11 -1.93 10.42 -16.42
N LEU A 12 -3.01 9.70 -16.08
CA LEU A 12 -3.35 8.43 -16.75
C LEU A 12 -3.86 8.62 -18.18
N GLU A 13 -4.55 9.73 -18.46
CA GLU A 13 -4.99 10.09 -19.82
C GLU A 13 -3.81 10.44 -20.72
N LEU A 14 -2.81 11.14 -20.19
CA LEU A 14 -1.65 11.62 -20.97
C LEU A 14 -0.51 10.61 -21.08
N PHE A 15 -0.51 9.55 -20.26
CA PHE A 15 0.59 8.58 -20.23
C PHE A 15 0.10 7.15 -20.41
N ASP A 16 0.36 6.57 -21.57
CA ASP A 16 -0.01 5.19 -21.90
C ASP A 16 0.98 4.14 -21.42
N GLY A 17 2.14 4.55 -20.93
CA GLY A 17 3.21 3.66 -20.46
C GLY A 17 2.88 2.95 -19.16
N PRO A 18 3.79 2.08 -18.67
CA PRO A 18 3.62 1.35 -17.44
C PRO A 18 3.59 2.28 -16.23
N VAL A 19 2.65 2.05 -15.32
CA VAL A 19 2.44 2.83 -14.10
C VAL A 19 2.55 1.97 -12.86
N TRP A 20 2.87 2.59 -11.74
CA TRP A 20 2.75 2.01 -10.39
C TRP A 20 2.49 3.10 -9.35
N ALA A 21 2.05 2.72 -8.16
CA ALA A 21 1.96 3.61 -7.02
C ALA A 21 2.97 3.16 -5.95
N SER A 22 4.00 3.95 -5.69
CA SER A 22 5.08 3.56 -4.76
C SER A 22 4.58 3.36 -3.33
N HIS A 23 3.65 4.21 -2.84
CA HIS A 23 3.09 4.14 -1.49
C HIS A 23 1.72 4.82 -1.43
N ASN A 24 0.66 4.01 -1.29
CA ASN A 24 -0.72 4.51 -1.18
C ASN A 24 -1.63 3.46 -0.55
N ASN A 25 -2.67 3.91 0.18
CA ASN A 25 -3.64 3.03 0.82
C ASN A 25 -5.06 3.28 0.28
N CYS A 26 -6.07 2.62 0.84
CA CYS A 26 -7.44 2.60 0.34
C CYS A 26 -8.31 3.64 1.04
N ARG A 27 -8.96 4.52 0.26
CA ARG A 27 -9.89 5.56 0.74
C ARG A 27 -11.14 4.95 1.37
N ALA A 28 -11.57 3.78 0.91
CA ALA A 28 -12.70 3.05 1.48
C ALA A 28 -12.51 2.68 2.96
N LEU A 29 -11.26 2.51 3.41
CA LEU A 29 -10.94 2.16 4.80
C LEU A 29 -10.59 3.37 5.66
N VAL A 30 -9.94 4.38 5.07
CA VAL A 30 -9.62 5.64 5.73
C VAL A 30 -9.95 6.78 4.77
N PRO A 31 -11.10 7.46 4.96
CA PRO A 31 -11.58 8.50 4.05
C PRO A 31 -10.67 9.74 4.07
N HIS A 32 -9.77 9.81 3.10
CA HIS A 32 -8.86 10.95 2.92
C HIS A 32 -8.46 11.07 1.44
N GLN A 33 -8.39 12.30 0.92
CA GLN A 33 -8.05 12.56 -0.49
C GLN A 33 -6.65 12.04 -0.90
N ARG A 34 -5.74 11.85 0.04
CA ARG A 34 -4.41 11.27 -0.18
C ARG A 34 -4.48 9.77 -0.53
N GLN A 35 -5.57 9.09 -0.16
CA GLN A 35 -5.81 7.66 -0.39
C GLN A 35 -6.49 7.45 -1.76
N PHE A 36 -6.27 6.29 -2.37
CA PHE A 36 -6.95 5.93 -3.61
C PHE A 36 -8.41 5.52 -3.37
N SER A 37 -9.31 6.04 -4.20
CA SER A 37 -10.67 5.51 -4.31
C SER A 37 -10.66 4.13 -5.01
N ASP A 38 -11.76 3.38 -4.90
CA ASP A 38 -11.88 2.08 -5.55
C ASP A 38 -11.83 2.21 -7.09
N GLU A 39 -12.32 3.32 -7.65
CA GLU A 39 -12.23 3.61 -9.08
C GLU A 39 -10.77 3.82 -9.51
N GLN A 40 -10.00 4.56 -8.72
CA GLN A 40 -8.57 4.76 -8.98
C GLN A 40 -7.79 3.44 -8.87
N ILE A 41 -8.11 2.62 -7.86
CA ILE A 41 -7.50 1.28 -7.71
C ILE A 41 -7.81 0.43 -8.95
N LYS A 42 -9.08 0.32 -9.37
CA LYS A 42 -9.49 -0.49 -10.51
C LYS A 42 -8.76 -0.11 -11.80
N VAL A 43 -8.64 1.17 -12.09
CA VAL A 43 -7.90 1.64 -13.27
C VAL A 43 -6.41 1.29 -13.18
N LEU A 44 -5.80 1.35 -11.99
CA LEU A 44 -4.41 0.90 -11.80
C LEU A 44 -4.28 -0.62 -12.01
N LEU A 45 -5.27 -1.41 -11.57
CA LEU A 45 -5.31 -2.86 -11.80
C LEU A 45 -5.40 -3.19 -13.30
N GLU A 46 -6.24 -2.48 -14.06
CA GLU A 46 -6.35 -2.60 -15.53
C GLU A 46 -5.05 -2.26 -16.26
N ARG A 47 -4.21 -1.40 -15.66
CA ARG A 47 -2.86 -1.03 -16.14
C ARG A 47 -1.75 -1.97 -15.63
N ASP A 48 -2.10 -3.11 -15.03
CA ASP A 48 -1.17 -4.06 -14.40
C ASP A 48 -0.22 -3.38 -13.40
N ALA A 49 -0.68 -2.34 -12.71
CA ALA A 49 0.12 -1.62 -11.73
C ALA A 49 0.32 -2.44 -10.45
N VAL A 50 1.42 -2.17 -9.76
CA VAL A 50 1.61 -2.55 -8.36
C VAL A 50 1.40 -1.33 -7.47
N ILE A 51 0.63 -1.50 -6.39
CA ILE A 51 0.33 -0.48 -5.40
C ILE A 51 1.08 -0.85 -4.12
N GLY A 52 2.06 -0.04 -3.75
CA GLY A 52 2.82 -0.19 -2.51
C GLY A 52 2.02 0.30 -1.31
N MET A 53 1.92 -0.51 -0.28
CA MET A 53 1.23 -0.13 0.96
C MET A 53 2.08 0.80 1.80
N ALA A 54 1.54 1.97 2.14
CA ALA A 54 2.18 2.97 3.00
C ALA A 54 1.96 2.64 4.49
N PHE A 55 3.01 2.83 5.31
CA PHE A 55 2.99 2.47 6.74
C PHE A 55 2.89 3.69 7.65
N ASP A 56 2.62 4.87 7.12
CA ASP A 56 2.31 6.04 7.94
C ASP A 56 0.96 5.82 8.64
N ALA A 57 0.97 5.84 9.98
CA ALA A 57 -0.15 5.41 10.82
C ALA A 57 -1.43 6.24 10.60
N TRP A 58 -1.32 7.52 10.21
CA TRP A 58 -2.51 8.31 9.90
C TRP A 58 -3.26 7.81 8.64
N MET A 59 -2.56 7.11 7.75
CA MET A 59 -3.17 6.49 6.58
C MET A 59 -3.92 5.18 6.91
N MET A 60 -3.85 4.71 8.16
CA MET A 60 -4.47 3.49 8.65
C MET A 60 -5.51 3.73 9.76
N HIS A 61 -5.74 5.00 10.14
CA HIS A 61 -6.66 5.38 11.21
C HIS A 61 -7.45 6.65 10.85
N GLU A 62 -8.76 6.50 10.77
CA GLU A 62 -9.67 7.64 10.57
C GLU A 62 -9.64 8.57 11.80
N GLY A 63 -9.66 9.89 11.56
CA GLY A 63 -9.64 10.88 12.64
C GLY A 63 -8.26 11.10 13.28
N TRP A 64 -7.18 10.69 12.63
CA TRP A 64 -5.83 10.98 13.09
C TRP A 64 -5.58 12.49 13.24
N VAL A 65 -5.14 12.92 14.42
CA VAL A 65 -4.78 14.31 14.72
C VAL A 65 -3.27 14.39 14.92
N ARG A 66 -2.57 15.06 14.01
CA ARG A 66 -1.10 15.21 14.08
C ARG A 66 -0.68 15.91 15.38
N GLY A 67 0.36 15.36 16.02
CA GLY A 67 0.87 15.86 17.31
C GLY A 67 0.04 15.46 18.53
N VAL A 68 -1.09 14.76 18.35
CA VAL A 68 -1.98 14.30 19.43
C VAL A 68 -2.16 12.78 19.37
N THR A 69 -2.61 12.26 18.23
CA THR A 69 -2.82 10.83 18.03
C THR A 69 -1.48 10.13 17.89
N THR A 70 -1.32 8.99 18.53
CA THR A 70 -0.14 8.11 18.39
C THR A 70 -0.57 6.71 17.94
N PRO A 71 0.34 5.91 17.37
CA PRO A 71 0.03 4.52 17.01
C PRO A 71 -0.48 3.71 18.20
N GLN A 72 0.03 3.97 19.41
CA GLN A 72 -0.40 3.29 20.62
C GLN A 72 -1.82 3.68 21.04
N THR A 73 -2.16 4.97 20.99
CA THR A 73 -3.50 5.45 21.39
C THR A 73 -4.57 5.10 20.35
N SER A 74 -4.21 5.01 19.06
CA SER A 74 -5.11 4.64 17.97
C SER A 74 -5.20 3.13 17.73
N GLY A 75 -4.28 2.34 18.33
CA GLY A 75 -4.19 0.90 18.10
C GLY A 75 -3.72 0.52 16.69
N VAL A 76 -2.99 1.42 16.00
CA VAL A 76 -2.44 1.12 14.67
C VAL A 76 -1.23 0.21 14.79
N ASN A 77 -1.38 -0.99 14.26
CA ASN A 77 -0.37 -2.05 14.19
C ASN A 77 -0.25 -2.59 12.76
N LEU A 78 0.64 -3.55 12.54
CA LEU A 78 0.86 -4.16 11.21
C LEU A 78 -0.39 -4.86 10.65
N GLU A 79 -1.31 -5.34 11.49
CA GLU A 79 -2.56 -5.91 10.99
C GLU A 79 -3.44 -4.89 10.24
N ARG A 80 -3.31 -3.60 10.58
CA ARG A 80 -4.08 -2.54 9.90
C ARG A 80 -3.68 -2.42 8.44
N ILE A 81 -2.40 -2.58 8.09
CA ILE A 81 -1.98 -2.54 6.70
C ILE A 81 -2.51 -3.74 5.91
N VAL A 82 -2.65 -4.91 6.56
CA VAL A 82 -3.20 -6.10 5.92
C VAL A 82 -4.66 -5.90 5.49
N LEU A 83 -5.43 -5.07 6.19
CA LEU A 83 -6.79 -4.71 5.75
C LEU A 83 -6.79 -3.99 4.39
N HIS A 84 -5.81 -3.11 4.17
CA HIS A 84 -5.65 -2.41 2.89
C HIS A 84 -5.17 -3.38 1.79
N ILE A 85 -4.27 -4.32 2.14
CA ILE A 85 -3.86 -5.42 1.25
C ILE A 85 -5.08 -6.24 0.83
N ASP A 86 -5.87 -6.71 1.81
CA ASP A 86 -7.09 -7.49 1.57
C ASP A 86 -8.05 -6.76 0.64
N HIS A 87 -8.27 -5.46 0.85
CA HIS A 87 -9.18 -4.66 0.04
C HIS A 87 -8.75 -4.62 -1.43
N ILE A 88 -7.47 -4.36 -1.72
CA ILE A 88 -6.95 -4.36 -3.09
C ILE A 88 -7.01 -5.76 -3.70
N CYS A 89 -6.61 -6.79 -2.96
CA CYS A 89 -6.67 -8.17 -3.42
C CYS A 89 -8.11 -8.61 -3.75
N GLN A 90 -9.11 -8.17 -2.98
CA GLN A 90 -10.52 -8.43 -3.26
C GLN A 90 -10.99 -7.73 -4.53
N LEU A 91 -10.60 -6.48 -4.77
CA LEU A 91 -10.92 -5.75 -6.00
C LEU A 91 -10.25 -6.39 -7.23
N ALA A 92 -9.03 -6.90 -7.07
CA ALA A 92 -8.26 -7.53 -8.13
C ALA A 92 -8.66 -8.99 -8.40
N GLY A 93 -9.19 -9.69 -7.40
CA GLY A 93 -9.42 -11.15 -7.44
C GLY A 93 -8.13 -11.99 -7.31
N ASN A 94 -6.99 -11.37 -7.03
CA ASN A 94 -5.68 -11.98 -6.83
C ASN A 94 -4.78 -11.08 -5.97
N ALA A 95 -3.54 -11.51 -5.69
CA ALA A 95 -2.57 -10.78 -4.87
C ALA A 95 -1.41 -10.15 -5.68
N ASP A 96 -1.52 -10.05 -7.01
CA ASP A 96 -0.40 -9.70 -7.90
C ASP A 96 -0.14 -8.19 -7.97
N HIS A 97 -1.07 -7.37 -7.48
CA HIS A 97 -1.07 -5.93 -7.64
C HIS A 97 -0.72 -5.16 -6.36
N VAL A 98 -0.31 -5.86 -5.32
CA VAL A 98 0.05 -5.25 -4.03
C VAL A 98 1.52 -5.48 -3.73
N GLY A 99 2.16 -4.49 -3.15
CA GLY A 99 3.56 -4.58 -2.70
C GLY A 99 3.79 -3.78 -1.42
N ILE A 100 4.99 -3.92 -0.86
CA ILE A 100 5.42 -3.12 0.27
C ILE A 100 5.98 -1.78 -0.25
N GLY A 101 5.41 -0.67 0.25
CA GLY A 101 5.82 0.70 -0.07
C GLY A 101 5.79 1.55 1.18
N THR A 102 6.61 1.18 2.17
CA THR A 102 6.48 1.60 3.57
C THR A 102 6.45 3.10 3.80
N ASP A 103 7.16 3.88 3.00
CA ASP A 103 7.40 5.31 3.20
C ASP A 103 8.10 5.64 4.55
N LEU A 104 8.78 4.66 5.18
CA LEU A 104 9.45 4.83 6.47
C LEU A 104 10.65 5.79 6.42
N ASP A 105 11.09 6.17 5.23
CA ASP A 105 12.07 7.22 4.96
C ASP A 105 11.42 8.57 4.65
N GLY A 106 10.08 8.66 4.73
CA GLY A 106 9.28 9.84 4.37
C GLY A 106 9.30 10.99 5.38
N GLY A 107 10.27 11.01 6.31
CA GLY A 107 10.48 12.11 7.25
C GLY A 107 9.69 12.00 8.56
N TYR A 108 9.23 10.81 8.93
CA TYR A 108 8.61 10.49 10.21
C TYR A 108 9.33 9.33 10.89
N GLY A 109 9.15 9.18 12.20
CA GLY A 109 9.73 8.10 13.00
C GLY A 109 8.67 7.15 13.57
N THR A 110 9.04 6.47 14.66
CA THR A 110 8.15 5.52 15.33
C THR A 110 6.88 6.15 15.92
N GLU A 111 6.83 7.47 16.03
CA GLU A 111 5.64 8.20 16.45
C GLU A 111 4.49 8.19 15.42
N GLN A 112 4.81 7.84 14.16
CA GLN A 112 3.83 7.68 13.08
C GLN A 112 3.92 6.34 12.36
N ALA A 113 4.78 5.41 12.80
CA ALA A 113 4.79 4.03 12.31
C ALA A 113 3.87 3.14 13.15
N PRO A 114 3.36 1.99 12.66
CA PRO A 114 2.66 1.00 13.50
C PRO A 114 3.42 0.71 14.78
N TYR A 115 2.72 0.62 15.92
CA TYR A 115 3.40 0.53 17.24
C TYR A 115 4.26 -0.74 17.39
N ASP A 116 4.02 -1.77 16.59
CA ASP A 116 4.77 -3.03 16.53
C ASP A 116 5.85 -3.03 15.43
N LEU A 117 6.05 -1.90 14.73
CA LEU A 117 7.07 -1.68 13.70
C LEU A 117 8.12 -0.67 14.19
N ASP A 118 8.96 -1.07 15.14
CA ASP A 118 10.01 -0.22 15.73
C ASP A 118 11.34 -0.22 14.93
N ARG A 119 11.44 -1.10 13.92
CA ARG A 119 12.62 -1.27 13.06
C ARG A 119 12.28 -2.03 11.78
N TYR A 120 13.06 -1.84 10.72
CA TYR A 120 12.81 -2.45 9.40
C TYR A 120 12.73 -3.99 9.44
N SER A 121 13.52 -4.66 10.29
CA SER A 121 13.46 -6.12 10.40
C SER A 121 12.12 -6.66 10.87
N LYS A 122 11.29 -5.83 11.52
CA LYS A 122 9.91 -6.17 11.92
C LYS A 122 8.93 -6.27 10.75
N LEU A 123 9.29 -5.78 9.58
CA LEU A 123 8.48 -6.00 8.36
C LEU A 123 8.28 -7.49 8.06
N GLN A 124 9.22 -8.35 8.46
CA GLN A 124 9.09 -9.80 8.32
C GLN A 124 7.89 -10.37 9.11
N SER A 125 7.41 -9.67 10.13
CA SER A 125 6.21 -10.08 10.89
C SER A 125 4.95 -10.07 10.04
N LEU A 126 4.91 -9.33 8.93
CA LEU A 126 3.80 -9.36 7.98
C LEU A 126 3.58 -10.76 7.39
N VAL A 127 4.63 -11.56 7.20
CA VAL A 127 4.52 -12.93 6.67
C VAL A 127 3.55 -13.74 7.54
N GLY A 128 3.77 -13.80 8.84
CA GLY A 128 2.89 -14.53 9.77
C GLY A 128 1.47 -13.96 9.85
N ILE A 129 1.31 -12.64 9.70
CA ILE A 129 -0.02 -12.00 9.69
C ILE A 129 -0.76 -12.40 8.41
N LEU A 130 -0.10 -12.37 7.26
CA LEU A 130 -0.68 -12.78 5.97
C LEU A 130 -1.02 -14.27 5.95
N GLU A 131 -0.15 -15.13 6.51
CA GLU A 131 -0.44 -16.56 6.70
C GLU A 131 -1.72 -16.77 7.52
N THR A 132 -1.85 -16.05 8.64
CA THR A 132 -3.04 -16.12 9.52
C THR A 132 -4.31 -15.64 8.79
N ARG A 133 -4.18 -14.74 7.83
CA ARG A 133 -5.27 -14.26 6.97
C ARG A 133 -5.62 -15.24 5.83
N GLY A 134 -4.84 -16.30 5.65
CA GLY A 134 -5.10 -17.35 4.65
C GLY A 134 -4.40 -17.13 3.29
N TYR A 135 -3.46 -16.19 3.21
CA TYR A 135 -2.62 -16.04 2.03
C TYR A 135 -1.67 -17.24 1.90
N GLY A 136 -1.59 -17.83 0.71
CA GLY A 136 -0.61 -18.88 0.40
C GLY A 136 0.79 -18.32 0.20
N GLU A 137 1.80 -19.18 0.29
CA GLU A 137 3.22 -18.81 0.20
C GLU A 137 3.55 -17.97 -1.04
N GLU A 138 2.99 -18.32 -2.20
CA GLU A 138 3.23 -17.59 -3.45
C GLU A 138 2.69 -16.17 -3.40
N ALA A 139 1.47 -15.97 -2.89
CA ALA A 139 0.88 -14.65 -2.71
C ALA A 139 1.67 -13.81 -1.70
N ILE A 140 2.09 -14.39 -0.58
CA ILE A 140 2.92 -13.71 0.42
C ILE A 140 4.24 -13.27 -0.18
N ARG A 141 4.94 -14.16 -0.91
CA ARG A 141 6.16 -13.82 -1.61
C ARG A 141 5.94 -12.70 -2.64
N GLY A 142 4.81 -12.74 -3.37
CA GLY A 142 4.39 -11.70 -4.29
C GLY A 142 4.27 -10.35 -3.59
N ILE A 143 3.48 -10.27 -2.53
CA ILE A 143 3.23 -9.06 -1.74
C ILE A 143 4.53 -8.51 -1.13
N MET A 144 5.36 -9.37 -0.54
CA MET A 144 6.58 -8.94 0.15
C MET A 144 7.64 -8.36 -0.81
N HIS A 145 7.76 -8.89 -2.04
CA HIS A 145 8.75 -8.40 -3.01
C HIS A 145 8.49 -8.81 -4.47
N GLY A 146 7.88 -9.97 -4.70
CA GLY A 146 7.83 -10.60 -6.03
C GLY A 146 7.06 -9.76 -7.05
N ASN A 147 5.98 -9.10 -6.66
CA ASN A 147 5.17 -8.26 -7.54
C ASN A 147 5.96 -7.06 -8.06
N TRP A 148 6.78 -6.42 -7.21
CA TRP A 148 7.68 -5.35 -7.62
C TRP A 148 8.73 -5.84 -8.61
N ILE A 149 9.37 -6.98 -8.32
CA ILE A 149 10.40 -7.58 -9.19
C ILE A 149 9.77 -7.94 -10.55
N ARG A 150 8.60 -8.58 -10.56
CA ARG A 150 7.86 -8.91 -11.78
C ARG A 150 7.61 -7.67 -12.61
N ARG A 151 7.03 -6.64 -11.99
CA ARG A 151 6.66 -5.41 -12.70
C ARG A 151 7.86 -4.67 -13.27
N LEU A 152 8.92 -4.53 -12.51
CA LEU A 152 10.16 -3.88 -12.97
C LEU A 152 10.82 -4.66 -14.11
N ASN A 153 10.86 -6.00 -14.02
CA ASN A 153 11.41 -6.82 -15.10
C ASN A 153 10.62 -6.69 -16.40
N GLN A 154 9.28 -6.65 -16.34
CA GLN A 154 8.45 -6.40 -17.51
C GLN A 154 8.81 -5.06 -18.17
N ILE A 155 8.86 -3.98 -17.39
CA ILE A 155 9.17 -2.64 -17.88
C ILE A 155 10.55 -2.55 -18.55
N TRP A 156 11.57 -3.21 -17.96
CA TRP A 156 12.93 -3.16 -18.46
C TRP A 156 13.19 -4.12 -19.64
N SER A 157 12.37 -5.16 -19.78
CA SER A 157 12.51 -6.11 -20.90
C SER A 157 11.91 -5.58 -22.20
N ASP A 158 11.03 -4.59 -22.13
CA ASP A 158 10.37 -3.97 -23.27
C ASP A 158 11.23 -2.85 -23.91
N HIS A 159 12.47 -2.67 -23.41
CA HIS A 159 13.47 -1.70 -23.90
C HIS A 159 14.80 -2.38 -24.20
#